data_891d565dfebaab71c60e8077e9fca0af
#
_entry.id   891d565dfebaab71c60e8077e9fca0af
#
_cell.length_a   1.000
_cell.length_b   1.000
_cell.length_c   1.000
_cell.angle_alpha   90.00
_cell.angle_beta   90.00
_cell.angle_gamma   90.00
#
_symmetry.space_group_name_H-M   'P 1'
#
loop_
_entity.id
_entity.type
_entity.pdbx_description
1 polymer ?
#
loop_
_entity_poly.entity_id
_entity_poly.type
_entity_poly.pdbx_seq_one_letter_code
_entity_poly.pdbx_strand_id
1 'polypeptide(L)'
;MAGWEFATIFETVADRLPDAPAQRQGVRTTSARAFDRRADGVAAWLLSIGVVEQDRFAQYLYNGPEYLESVLAAYKVGLVPVNTNYRYGADELAYLWGNAEPAAVVFHGSFVETVEVVRARTPWVRGWLFVDDGTSPCPEWATDYASVATTATHRQRAPWGRDGDQLCLLYTGGTTGLPKGVMWRQDDLVALMPKTGPFTFTAEPDYDGLARALSAAGQATLAACPLMHGTALLTSQAVLAQGGSVATLTTRRFDAVELLDDVVE
;
A
#
# COMPACT_ATOMS: atom_id res chain seq x y z
N MET A 1 8.70 -19.41 13.49
CA MET A 1 7.60 -18.98 14.38
C MET A 1 6.87 -17.88 13.63
N ALA A 2 5.54 -17.90 13.61
CA ALA A 2 4.78 -16.85 12.91
C ALA A 2 5.04 -15.51 13.60
N GLY A 3 5.71 -14.58 12.90
CA GLY A 3 5.92 -13.21 13.34
C GLY A 3 4.69 -12.33 13.10
N TRP A 4 4.77 -11.06 13.47
CA TRP A 4 3.76 -10.08 13.14
C TRP A 4 3.66 -9.88 11.63
N GLU A 5 2.44 -9.84 11.09
CA GLU A 5 2.20 -9.51 9.69
C GLU A 5 1.08 -8.46 9.55
N PHE A 6 1.26 -7.52 8.63
CA PHE A 6 0.42 -6.34 8.52
C PHE A 6 -1.04 -6.66 8.17
N ALA A 7 -1.28 -7.66 7.34
CA ALA A 7 -2.64 -7.95 6.90
C ALA A 7 -3.54 -8.37 8.07
N THR A 8 -3.07 -9.23 8.98
CA THR A 8 -3.85 -9.61 10.18
C THR A 8 -3.98 -8.45 11.16
N ILE A 9 -2.94 -7.61 11.30
CA ILE A 9 -3.03 -6.37 12.10
C ILE A 9 -4.18 -5.49 11.58
N PHE A 10 -4.20 -5.17 10.28
CA PHE A 10 -5.22 -4.29 9.69
C PHE A 10 -6.61 -4.94 9.67
N GLU A 11 -6.70 -6.24 9.43
CA GLU A 11 -7.95 -6.99 9.56
C GLU A 11 -8.50 -6.93 11.00
N THR A 12 -7.63 -7.02 12.00
CA THR A 12 -8.01 -6.86 13.43
C THR A 12 -8.54 -5.46 13.70
N VAL A 13 -7.90 -4.42 13.16
CA VAL A 13 -8.40 -3.04 13.25
C VAL A 13 -9.77 -2.91 12.58
N ALA A 14 -9.94 -3.45 11.37
CA ALA A 14 -11.21 -3.38 10.64
C ALA A 14 -12.35 -4.12 11.34
N ASP A 15 -12.05 -5.19 12.06
CA ASP A 15 -13.03 -5.93 12.88
C ASP A 15 -13.43 -5.19 14.15
N ARG A 16 -12.47 -4.54 14.78
CA ARG A 16 -12.71 -3.83 16.06
C ARG A 16 -13.27 -2.43 15.88
N LEU A 17 -12.87 -1.74 14.85
CA LEU A 17 -13.20 -0.34 14.56
C LEU A 17 -13.71 -0.17 13.11
N PRO A 18 -14.75 -0.94 12.70
CA PRO A 18 -15.15 -1.03 11.29
C PRO A 18 -15.54 0.30 10.66
N ASP A 19 -16.14 1.19 11.44
CA ASP A 19 -16.68 2.47 10.97
C ASP A 19 -15.74 3.65 11.28
N ALA A 20 -14.60 3.39 11.97
CA ALA A 20 -13.57 4.41 12.19
C ALA A 20 -12.91 4.80 10.85
N PRO A 21 -12.54 6.07 10.65
CA PRO A 21 -11.81 6.49 9.47
C PRO A 21 -10.45 5.80 9.41
N ALA A 22 -10.08 5.26 8.26
CA ALA A 22 -8.75 4.75 7.97
C ALA A 22 -7.98 5.66 7.01
N GLN A 23 -8.68 6.19 6.00
CA GLN A 23 -8.06 7.07 5.01
C GLN A 23 -8.94 8.28 4.74
N ARG A 24 -8.30 9.43 4.49
CA ARG A 24 -8.95 10.67 4.06
C ARG A 24 -8.18 11.32 2.91
N GLN A 25 -8.91 11.84 1.92
CA GLN A 25 -8.36 12.68 0.87
C GLN A 25 -9.42 13.69 0.44
N GLY A 26 -9.23 14.95 0.79
CA GLY A 26 -10.26 15.98 0.65
C GLY A 26 -11.56 15.52 1.33
N VAL A 27 -12.66 15.55 0.59
CA VAL A 27 -13.98 15.13 1.09
C VAL A 27 -14.20 13.62 1.16
N ARG A 28 -13.29 12.85 0.55
CA ARG A 28 -13.38 11.37 0.54
C ARG A 28 -12.83 10.81 1.84
N THR A 29 -13.67 10.12 2.60
CA THR A 29 -13.27 9.35 3.79
C THR A 29 -13.57 7.88 3.56
N THR A 30 -12.60 7.02 3.84
CA THR A 30 -12.71 5.57 3.75
C THR A 30 -12.61 4.99 5.15
N SER A 31 -13.63 4.24 5.58
CA SER A 31 -13.61 3.56 6.89
C SER A 31 -12.65 2.37 6.90
N ALA A 32 -12.26 1.88 8.08
CA ALA A 32 -11.39 0.71 8.23
C ALA A 32 -11.96 -0.53 7.52
N ARG A 33 -13.26 -0.77 7.64
CA ARG A 33 -13.96 -1.84 6.92
C ARG A 33 -13.91 -1.65 5.41
N ALA A 34 -14.10 -0.42 4.92
CA ALA A 34 -14.07 -0.14 3.50
C ALA A 34 -12.64 -0.29 2.94
N PHE A 35 -11.63 0.20 3.68
CA PHE A 35 -10.21 0.01 3.36
C PHE A 35 -9.84 -1.46 3.24
N ASP A 36 -10.23 -2.28 4.23
CA ASP A 36 -10.00 -3.73 4.25
C ASP A 36 -10.63 -4.42 3.02
N ARG A 37 -11.93 -4.13 2.74
CA ARG A 37 -12.65 -4.72 1.60
C ARG A 37 -12.09 -4.31 0.25
N ARG A 38 -11.68 -3.05 0.10
CA ARG A 38 -11.09 -2.57 -1.16
C ARG A 38 -9.75 -3.24 -1.43
N ALA A 39 -8.94 -3.43 -0.38
CA ALA A 39 -7.73 -4.22 -0.49
C ALA A 39 -8.02 -5.70 -0.84
N ASP A 40 -9.13 -6.29 -0.33
CA ASP A 40 -9.53 -7.64 -0.72
C ASP A 40 -9.87 -7.74 -2.22
N GLY A 41 -10.53 -6.72 -2.79
CA GLY A 41 -10.81 -6.70 -4.23
C GLY A 41 -9.54 -6.73 -5.07
N VAL A 42 -8.57 -5.89 -4.71
CA VAL A 42 -7.24 -5.87 -5.37
C VAL A 42 -6.50 -7.19 -5.14
N ALA A 43 -6.55 -7.76 -3.94
CA ALA A 43 -5.94 -9.05 -3.62
C ALA A 43 -6.55 -10.20 -4.44
N ALA A 44 -7.87 -10.22 -4.64
CA ALA A 44 -8.55 -11.19 -5.50
C ALA A 44 -8.09 -11.08 -6.97
N TRP A 45 -7.94 -9.84 -7.47
CA TRP A 45 -7.41 -9.60 -8.80
C TRP A 45 -5.96 -10.10 -8.92
N LEU A 46 -5.09 -9.82 -7.94
CA LEU A 46 -3.72 -10.34 -7.91
C LEU A 46 -3.70 -11.87 -8.01
N LEU A 47 -4.51 -12.57 -7.21
CA LEU A 47 -4.61 -14.03 -7.28
C LEU A 47 -5.10 -14.50 -8.66
N SER A 48 -6.02 -13.77 -9.30
CA SER A 48 -6.59 -14.15 -10.60
C SER A 48 -5.58 -14.08 -11.75
N ILE A 49 -4.54 -13.26 -11.65
CA ILE A 49 -3.45 -13.19 -12.63
C ILE A 49 -2.32 -14.19 -12.37
N GLY A 50 -2.53 -15.13 -11.44
CA GLY A 50 -1.62 -16.24 -11.18
C GLY A 50 -0.32 -15.86 -10.47
N VAL A 51 -0.36 -14.90 -9.53
CA VAL A 51 0.79 -14.59 -8.66
C VAL A 51 1.15 -15.76 -7.76
N VAL A 52 2.40 -15.79 -7.32
CA VAL A 52 2.90 -16.76 -6.34
C VAL A 52 3.47 -16.04 -5.12
N GLU A 53 3.77 -16.80 -4.06
CA GLU A 53 4.33 -16.24 -2.84
C GLU A 53 5.54 -15.36 -3.10
N GLN A 54 5.57 -14.20 -2.42
CA GLN A 54 6.61 -13.20 -2.54
C GLN A 54 6.84 -12.65 -3.96
N ASP A 55 5.91 -12.82 -4.89
CA ASP A 55 5.88 -12.01 -6.10
C ASP A 55 5.78 -10.53 -5.75
N ARG A 56 6.40 -9.68 -6.54
CA ARG A 56 6.46 -8.23 -6.28
C ARG A 56 5.28 -7.55 -6.95
N PHE A 57 4.67 -6.62 -6.20
CA PHE A 57 3.62 -5.73 -6.69
C PHE A 57 4.08 -4.29 -6.58
N ALA A 58 4.33 -3.63 -7.70
CA ALA A 58 4.90 -2.28 -7.75
C ALA A 58 3.81 -1.19 -7.70
N GLN A 59 4.01 -0.18 -6.84
CA GLN A 59 3.15 0.98 -6.71
C GLN A 59 3.78 2.19 -7.41
N TYR A 60 3.31 2.52 -8.63
CA TYR A 60 3.70 3.71 -9.39
C TYR A 60 2.60 4.76 -9.32
N LEU A 61 2.44 5.32 -8.11
CA LEU A 61 1.31 6.15 -7.73
C LEU A 61 1.76 7.46 -7.06
N TYR A 62 0.97 8.52 -7.21
CA TYR A 62 0.96 9.64 -6.28
C TYR A 62 0.38 9.22 -4.92
N ASN A 63 0.43 10.13 -3.94
CA ASN A 63 -0.28 9.91 -2.68
C ASN A 63 -1.79 9.81 -2.95
N GLY A 64 -2.43 8.88 -2.30
CA GLY A 64 -3.86 8.64 -2.40
C GLY A 64 -4.27 7.35 -1.70
N PRO A 65 -5.56 7.13 -1.52
CA PRO A 65 -6.09 5.92 -0.89
C PRO A 65 -5.62 4.64 -1.58
N GLU A 66 -5.53 4.64 -2.89
CA GLU A 66 -5.15 3.48 -3.71
C GLU A 66 -3.73 2.99 -3.43
N TYR A 67 -2.85 3.90 -2.95
CA TYR A 67 -1.48 3.52 -2.55
C TYR A 67 -1.49 2.53 -1.38
N LEU A 68 -2.14 2.92 -0.27
CA LEU A 68 -2.18 2.08 0.94
C LEU A 68 -3.07 0.86 0.76
N GLU A 69 -4.17 0.97 -0.01
CA GLU A 69 -5.02 -0.17 -0.37
C GLU A 69 -4.24 -1.23 -1.16
N SER A 70 -3.42 -0.82 -2.13
CA SER A 70 -2.59 -1.74 -2.92
C SER A 70 -1.47 -2.39 -2.11
N VAL A 71 -0.88 -1.67 -1.16
CA VAL A 71 0.11 -2.22 -0.22
C VAL A 71 -0.54 -3.27 0.68
N LEU A 72 -1.72 -2.96 1.26
CA LEU A 72 -2.47 -3.93 2.06
C LEU A 72 -2.87 -5.16 1.24
N ALA A 73 -3.32 -4.95 0.01
CA ALA A 73 -3.66 -6.06 -0.90
C ALA A 73 -2.49 -7.02 -1.13
N ALA A 74 -1.27 -6.48 -1.31
CA ALA A 74 -0.06 -7.29 -1.41
C ALA A 74 0.15 -8.14 -0.15
N TYR A 75 0.08 -7.53 1.03
CA TYR A 75 0.24 -8.25 2.29
C TYR A 75 -0.84 -9.32 2.50
N LYS A 76 -2.10 -9.06 2.12
CA LYS A 76 -3.21 -10.03 2.25
C LYS A 76 -2.93 -11.36 1.56
N VAL A 77 -2.19 -11.33 0.47
CA VAL A 77 -1.88 -12.52 -0.34
C VAL A 77 -0.39 -12.85 -0.40
N GLY A 78 0.38 -12.37 0.60
CA GLY A 78 1.78 -12.75 0.77
C GLY A 78 2.70 -12.28 -0.35
N LEU A 79 2.36 -11.15 -1.00
CA LEU A 79 3.19 -10.50 -2.00
C LEU A 79 4.07 -9.41 -1.37
N VAL A 80 5.07 -8.99 -2.12
CA VAL A 80 6.02 -7.95 -1.72
C VAL A 80 5.63 -6.62 -2.36
N PRO A 81 5.11 -5.64 -1.61
CA PRO A 81 4.91 -4.30 -2.14
C PRO A 81 6.25 -3.64 -2.46
N VAL A 82 6.32 -2.95 -3.59
CA VAL A 82 7.52 -2.29 -4.11
C VAL A 82 7.21 -0.84 -4.44
N ASN A 83 7.77 0.09 -3.66
CA ASN A 83 7.64 1.50 -3.96
C ASN A 83 8.30 1.84 -5.30
N THR A 84 7.62 2.63 -6.11
CA THR A 84 8.17 3.17 -7.36
C THR A 84 8.09 4.69 -7.31
N ASN A 85 9.20 5.35 -7.57
CA ASN A 85 9.23 6.80 -7.58
C ASN A 85 8.45 7.34 -8.80
N TYR A 86 7.36 8.07 -8.54
CA TYR A 86 6.50 8.63 -9.59
C TYR A 86 7.19 9.69 -10.49
N ARG A 87 8.41 10.11 -10.14
CA ARG A 87 9.23 11.02 -10.95
C ARG A 87 10.11 10.30 -11.97
N TYR A 88 10.16 8.96 -11.92
CA TYR A 88 10.97 8.19 -12.83
C TYR A 88 10.37 8.17 -14.23
N GLY A 89 11.24 8.38 -15.21
CA GLY A 89 10.94 8.17 -16.62
C GLY A 89 11.10 6.70 -17.02
N ALA A 90 10.89 6.42 -18.31
CA ALA A 90 10.86 5.05 -18.83
C ALA A 90 12.14 4.24 -18.58
N ASP A 91 13.32 4.87 -18.67
CA ASP A 91 14.60 4.16 -18.48
C ASP A 91 14.85 3.81 -17.01
N GLU A 92 14.52 4.72 -16.09
CA GLU A 92 14.63 4.49 -14.66
C GLU A 92 13.64 3.42 -14.19
N LEU A 93 12.42 3.44 -14.72
CA LEU A 93 11.41 2.41 -14.45
C LEU A 93 11.85 1.05 -14.99
N ALA A 94 12.37 1.00 -16.21
CA ALA A 94 12.86 -0.25 -16.79
C ALA A 94 14.02 -0.84 -15.97
N TYR A 95 14.89 0.01 -15.41
CA TYR A 95 15.93 -0.44 -14.49
C TYR A 95 15.32 -0.98 -13.18
N LEU A 96 14.47 -0.19 -12.52
CA LEU A 96 13.89 -0.58 -11.24
C LEU A 96 13.06 -1.84 -11.37
N TRP A 97 12.16 -1.88 -12.35
CA TRP A 97 11.30 -3.05 -12.57
C TRP A 97 12.06 -4.24 -13.16
N GLY A 98 13.17 -4.01 -13.89
CA GLY A 98 14.09 -5.07 -14.28
C GLY A 98 14.85 -5.70 -13.12
N ASN A 99 15.09 -4.92 -12.05
CA ASN A 99 15.73 -5.41 -10.82
C ASN A 99 14.74 -6.04 -9.85
N ALA A 100 13.55 -5.44 -9.69
CA ALA A 100 12.51 -5.94 -8.79
C ALA A 100 11.69 -7.08 -9.40
N GLU A 101 11.61 -7.17 -10.72
CA GLU A 101 10.78 -8.12 -11.48
C GLU A 101 9.34 -8.21 -10.96
N PRO A 102 8.57 -7.08 -10.90
CA PRO A 102 7.21 -7.13 -10.37
C PRO A 102 6.31 -8.00 -11.25
N ALA A 103 5.50 -8.85 -10.61
CA ALA A 103 4.47 -9.63 -11.29
C ALA A 103 3.27 -8.78 -11.69
N ALA A 104 3.03 -7.70 -10.94
CA ALA A 104 1.96 -6.74 -11.20
C ALA A 104 2.43 -5.31 -10.90
N VAL A 105 1.80 -4.33 -11.56
CA VAL A 105 2.05 -2.90 -11.36
C VAL A 105 0.71 -2.19 -11.24
N VAL A 106 0.57 -1.31 -10.24
CA VAL A 106 -0.52 -0.35 -10.16
C VAL A 106 0.01 1.05 -10.49
N PHE A 107 -0.72 1.79 -11.32
CA PHE A 107 -0.27 3.10 -11.81
C PHE A 107 -1.43 4.06 -12.07
N HIS A 108 -1.18 5.37 -11.91
CA HIS A 108 -2.14 6.43 -12.26
C HIS A 108 -2.21 6.72 -13.76
N GLY A 109 -3.35 7.19 -14.20
CA GLY A 109 -3.60 7.62 -15.58
C GLY A 109 -2.57 8.59 -16.13
N SER A 110 -2.06 9.49 -15.29
CA SER A 110 -0.96 10.42 -15.63
C SER A 110 0.30 9.73 -16.15
N PHE A 111 0.46 8.44 -15.91
CA PHE A 111 1.67 7.69 -16.26
C PHE A 111 1.46 6.74 -17.44
N VAL A 112 0.28 6.73 -18.08
CA VAL A 112 -0.06 5.83 -19.18
C VAL A 112 1.01 5.82 -20.27
N GLU A 113 1.43 7.00 -20.77
CA GLU A 113 2.43 7.09 -21.84
C GLU A 113 3.78 6.48 -21.40
N THR A 114 4.21 6.74 -20.18
CA THR A 114 5.48 6.20 -19.65
C THR A 114 5.39 4.68 -19.47
N VAL A 115 4.27 4.20 -18.91
CA VAL A 115 4.04 2.77 -18.70
C VAL A 115 3.94 2.02 -20.04
N GLU A 116 3.28 2.59 -21.07
CA GLU A 116 3.20 2.00 -22.40
C GLU A 116 4.61 1.72 -22.99
N VAL A 117 5.55 2.65 -22.82
CA VAL A 117 6.93 2.47 -23.27
C VAL A 117 7.65 1.37 -22.48
N VAL A 118 7.46 1.34 -21.15
CA VAL A 118 8.19 0.41 -20.28
C VAL A 118 7.61 -1.00 -20.35
N ARG A 119 6.31 -1.15 -20.54
CA ARG A 119 5.60 -2.42 -20.59
C ARG A 119 6.18 -3.36 -21.65
N ALA A 120 6.62 -2.84 -22.78
CA ALA A 120 7.30 -3.62 -23.83
C ALA A 120 8.68 -4.17 -23.38
N ARG A 121 9.28 -3.55 -22.34
CA ARG A 121 10.59 -3.92 -21.78
C ARG A 121 10.48 -4.79 -20.54
N THR A 122 9.26 -5.05 -20.05
CA THR A 122 8.97 -5.82 -18.81
C THR A 122 7.98 -6.96 -19.07
N PRO A 123 8.29 -7.91 -19.96
CA PRO A 123 7.36 -8.95 -20.41
C PRO A 123 6.95 -9.95 -19.32
N TRP A 124 7.61 -9.95 -18.16
CA TRP A 124 7.26 -10.77 -17.00
C TRP A 124 6.12 -10.19 -16.17
N VAL A 125 5.75 -8.90 -16.35
CA VAL A 125 4.61 -8.29 -15.66
C VAL A 125 3.32 -8.89 -16.22
N ARG A 126 2.59 -9.61 -15.38
CA ARG A 126 1.37 -10.34 -15.74
C ARG A 126 0.11 -9.48 -15.65
N GLY A 127 0.14 -8.42 -14.84
CA GLY A 127 -1.03 -7.57 -14.65
C GLY A 127 -0.70 -6.10 -14.45
N TRP A 128 -1.52 -5.24 -15.08
CA TRP A 128 -1.44 -3.79 -15.01
C TRP A 128 -2.75 -3.27 -14.44
N LEU A 129 -2.69 -2.55 -13.32
CA LEU A 129 -3.86 -2.03 -12.62
C LEU A 129 -3.87 -0.51 -12.74
N PHE A 130 -4.87 0.01 -13.43
CA PHE A 130 -4.99 1.43 -13.75
C PHE A 130 -5.82 2.16 -12.70
N VAL A 131 -5.31 3.26 -12.17
CA VAL A 131 -6.03 4.19 -11.28
C VAL A 131 -6.41 5.42 -12.08
N ASP A 132 -7.71 5.64 -12.21
CA ASP A 132 -8.24 6.84 -12.86
C ASP A 132 -7.92 8.08 -12.01
N ASP A 133 -7.23 9.03 -12.62
CA ASP A 133 -6.92 10.34 -12.05
C ASP A 133 -7.40 11.49 -12.95
N GLY A 134 -8.29 11.19 -13.88
CA GLY A 134 -8.90 12.14 -14.81
C GLY A 134 -8.00 12.60 -15.95
N THR A 135 -6.80 12.00 -16.12
CA THR A 135 -5.84 12.45 -17.15
C THR A 135 -5.86 11.62 -18.42
N SER A 136 -6.22 10.35 -18.32
CA SER A 136 -6.25 9.41 -19.44
C SER A 136 -7.33 8.36 -19.24
N PRO A 137 -7.94 7.83 -20.30
CA PRO A 137 -8.81 6.66 -20.18
C PRO A 137 -8.01 5.41 -19.80
N CYS A 138 -8.69 4.43 -19.18
CA CYS A 138 -8.08 3.14 -18.90
C CYS A 138 -7.67 2.44 -20.21
N PRO A 139 -6.39 2.09 -20.40
CA PRO A 139 -5.95 1.38 -21.60
C PRO A 139 -6.54 -0.03 -21.67
N GLU A 140 -6.77 -0.56 -22.86
CA GLU A 140 -7.31 -1.92 -23.07
C GLU A 140 -6.44 -3.03 -22.45
N TRP A 141 -5.13 -2.80 -22.32
CA TRP A 141 -4.20 -3.74 -21.71
C TRP A 141 -4.13 -3.67 -20.18
N ALA A 142 -4.84 -2.75 -19.55
CA ALA A 142 -4.89 -2.58 -18.11
C ALA A 142 -6.29 -2.89 -17.56
N THR A 143 -6.35 -3.24 -16.29
CA THR A 143 -7.60 -3.43 -15.56
C THR A 143 -7.90 -2.16 -14.76
N ASP A 144 -9.13 -1.68 -14.76
CA ASP A 144 -9.54 -0.53 -13.97
C ASP A 144 -9.54 -0.88 -12.46
N TYR A 145 -8.85 -0.07 -11.66
CA TYR A 145 -8.72 -0.25 -10.22
C TYR A 145 -10.06 -0.22 -9.50
N ALA A 146 -10.90 0.75 -9.82
CA ALA A 146 -12.18 0.92 -9.15
C ALA A 146 -13.10 -0.29 -9.38
N SER A 147 -13.02 -0.89 -10.58
CA SER A 147 -13.79 -2.07 -10.91
C SER A 147 -13.43 -3.27 -10.05
N VAL A 148 -12.14 -3.50 -9.76
CA VAL A 148 -11.70 -4.65 -8.95
C VAL A 148 -11.79 -4.38 -7.46
N ALA A 149 -11.50 -3.17 -7.00
CA ALA A 149 -11.50 -2.82 -5.58
C ALA A 149 -12.89 -2.94 -4.91
N THR A 150 -13.97 -2.99 -5.70
CA THR A 150 -15.35 -3.09 -5.19
C THR A 150 -15.94 -4.50 -5.27
N THR A 151 -15.23 -5.49 -5.79
CA THR A 151 -15.80 -6.82 -6.10
C THR A 151 -15.76 -7.81 -4.93
N ALA A 152 -14.83 -7.65 -3.98
CA ALA A 152 -14.67 -8.65 -2.94
C ALA A 152 -15.84 -8.68 -1.94
N THR A 153 -16.36 -9.87 -1.70
CA THR A 153 -17.41 -10.15 -0.71
C THR A 153 -16.87 -10.79 0.56
N HIS A 154 -15.63 -11.25 0.56
CA HIS A 154 -14.95 -11.90 1.66
C HIS A 154 -13.45 -11.60 1.63
N ARG A 155 -12.78 -11.80 2.75
CA ARG A 155 -11.33 -11.65 2.87
C ARG A 155 -10.59 -12.64 2.01
N GLN A 156 -9.54 -12.15 1.37
CA GLN A 156 -8.69 -12.95 0.51
C GLN A 156 -7.51 -13.53 1.30
N ARG A 157 -7.21 -14.78 1.01
CA ARG A 157 -6.03 -15.49 1.52
C ARG A 157 -5.44 -16.35 0.42
N ALA A 158 -4.13 -16.31 0.29
CA ALA A 158 -3.43 -17.18 -0.63
C ALA A 158 -3.22 -18.58 -0.03
N PRO A 159 -3.07 -19.63 -0.86
CA PRO A 159 -2.91 -21.00 -0.35
C PRO A 159 -1.60 -21.22 0.43
N TRP A 160 -0.58 -20.37 0.25
CA TRP A 160 0.68 -20.41 0.99
C TRP A 160 0.63 -19.72 2.35
N GLY A 161 -0.46 -19.04 2.66
CA GLY A 161 -0.62 -18.38 3.96
C GLY A 161 0.04 -17.01 4.05
N ARG A 162 0.22 -16.55 5.28
CA ARG A 162 0.88 -15.30 5.65
C ARG A 162 1.91 -15.57 6.75
N ASP A 163 3.02 -14.85 6.69
CA ASP A 163 4.10 -14.96 7.67
C ASP A 163 4.81 -13.61 7.85
N GLY A 164 5.30 -13.34 9.06
CA GLY A 164 6.09 -12.14 9.37
C GLY A 164 7.43 -12.06 8.62
N ASP A 165 7.91 -13.17 8.05
CA ASP A 165 9.10 -13.22 7.20
C ASP A 165 8.85 -12.69 5.78
N GLN A 166 7.59 -12.56 5.36
CA GLN A 166 7.25 -11.98 4.07
C GLN A 166 7.71 -10.52 3.99
N LEU A 167 8.18 -10.12 2.82
CA LEU A 167 8.96 -8.91 2.65
C LEU A 167 8.12 -7.69 2.26
N CYS A 168 8.69 -6.52 2.54
CA CYS A 168 8.40 -5.22 1.92
C CYS A 168 9.69 -4.70 1.31
N LEU A 169 9.67 -4.28 0.05
CA LEU A 169 10.81 -3.68 -0.64
C LEU A 169 10.70 -2.17 -0.67
N LEU A 170 11.75 -1.49 -0.17
CA LEU A 170 11.86 -0.04 -0.25
C LEU A 170 13.07 0.34 -1.10
N TYR A 171 12.80 0.76 -2.34
CA TYR A 171 13.84 1.32 -3.19
C TYR A 171 14.19 2.73 -2.74
N THR A 172 15.48 2.96 -2.52
CA THR A 172 16.01 4.27 -2.14
C THR A 172 16.98 4.77 -3.19
N GLY A 173 16.89 6.07 -3.52
CA GLY A 173 17.92 6.73 -4.34
C GLY A 173 19.22 6.77 -3.57
N GLY A 174 20.22 6.03 -4.02
CA GLY A 174 21.56 6.06 -3.43
C GLY A 174 22.30 7.33 -3.88
N THR A 175 23.16 7.87 -3.01
CA THR A 175 24.08 8.97 -3.34
C THR A 175 25.14 8.56 -4.37
N THR A 176 25.26 7.28 -4.66
CA THR A 176 26.37 6.68 -5.45
C THR A 176 25.90 5.99 -6.73
N GLY A 177 24.65 6.15 -7.18
CA GLY A 177 24.20 5.53 -8.42
C GLY A 177 22.73 5.09 -8.44
N LEU A 178 22.48 3.97 -9.08
CA LEU A 178 21.14 3.43 -9.33
C LEU A 178 20.41 3.04 -8.03
N PRO A 179 19.08 3.17 -7.97
CA PRO A 179 18.28 2.81 -6.81
C PRO A 179 18.50 1.35 -6.38
N LYS A 180 18.54 1.13 -5.06
CA LYS A 180 18.67 -0.20 -4.47
C LYS A 180 17.44 -0.51 -3.62
N GLY A 181 16.91 -1.72 -3.73
CA GLY A 181 15.80 -2.21 -2.92
C GLY A 181 16.30 -2.72 -1.56
N VAL A 182 15.88 -2.05 -0.49
CA VAL A 182 16.10 -2.54 0.87
C VAL A 182 14.98 -3.51 1.20
N MET A 183 15.34 -4.73 1.58
CA MET A 183 14.41 -5.79 1.95
C MET A 183 14.12 -5.72 3.45
N TRP A 184 12.86 -5.53 3.81
CA TRP A 184 12.39 -5.54 5.18
C TRP A 184 11.42 -6.70 5.41
N ARG A 185 11.63 -7.49 6.46
CA ARG A 185 10.62 -8.44 6.93
C ARG A 185 9.49 -7.65 7.60
N GLN A 186 8.24 -8.10 7.44
CA GLN A 186 7.10 -7.43 8.09
C GLN A 186 7.24 -7.41 9.61
N ASP A 187 7.68 -8.52 10.21
CA ASP A 187 7.92 -8.63 11.65
C ASP A 187 8.94 -7.61 12.15
N ASP A 188 10.05 -7.40 11.42
CA ASP A 188 11.06 -6.40 11.78
C ASP A 188 10.49 -4.97 11.68
N LEU A 189 9.64 -4.69 10.69
CA LEU A 189 8.97 -3.39 10.56
C LEU A 189 7.98 -3.13 11.70
N VAL A 190 7.24 -4.15 12.13
CA VAL A 190 6.34 -4.04 13.28
C VAL A 190 7.12 -3.82 14.57
N ALA A 191 8.27 -4.49 14.74
CA ALA A 191 9.14 -4.28 15.90
C ALA A 191 9.70 -2.85 16.01
N LEU A 192 9.81 -2.14 14.87
CA LEU A 192 10.25 -0.73 14.82
C LEU A 192 9.12 0.28 15.05
N MET A 193 7.86 -0.17 15.15
CA MET A 193 6.73 0.75 15.36
C MET A 193 6.87 1.53 16.67
N PRO A 194 6.46 2.82 16.67
CA PRO A 194 6.47 3.62 17.90
C PRO A 194 5.68 2.93 19.01
N LYS A 195 6.23 2.96 20.23
CA LYS A 195 5.54 2.44 21.44
C LYS A 195 4.49 3.44 21.97
N THR A 196 3.92 4.23 21.04
CA THR A 196 2.87 5.23 21.33
C THR A 196 1.58 4.74 20.71
N GLY A 197 0.51 4.70 21.48
CA GLY A 197 -0.78 4.20 21.01
C GLY A 197 -1.41 3.23 21.99
N PRO A 198 -2.60 2.70 21.68
CA PRO A 198 -3.34 1.82 22.59
C PRO A 198 -2.67 0.46 22.80
N PHE A 199 -1.83 0.02 21.87
CA PHE A 199 -1.16 -1.28 21.93
C PHE A 199 0.35 -1.17 21.70
N THR A 200 1.13 -1.93 22.48
CA THR A 200 2.59 -2.08 22.24
C THR A 200 2.85 -3.43 21.62
N PHE A 201 3.38 -3.44 20.40
CA PHE A 201 3.77 -4.65 19.71
C PHE A 201 4.94 -5.32 20.43
N THR A 202 4.75 -6.56 20.81
CA THR A 202 5.74 -7.40 21.54
C THR A 202 6.51 -8.27 20.55
N ALA A 203 7.55 -8.96 21.01
CA ALA A 203 8.34 -9.86 20.16
C ALA A 203 7.51 -11.05 19.63
N GLU A 204 6.55 -11.53 20.43
CA GLU A 204 5.62 -12.58 20.01
C GLU A 204 4.28 -11.94 19.64
N PRO A 205 3.64 -12.34 18.53
CA PRO A 205 2.34 -11.82 18.14
C PRO A 205 1.23 -12.10 19.16
N ASP A 206 0.53 -11.03 19.58
CA ASP A 206 -0.68 -11.09 20.42
C ASP A 206 -1.82 -10.32 19.75
N TYR A 207 -2.40 -10.92 18.70
CA TYR A 207 -3.53 -10.32 17.97
C TYR A 207 -4.79 -10.17 18.85
N ASP A 208 -4.98 -11.04 19.84
CA ASP A 208 -6.08 -10.90 20.81
C ASP A 208 -5.85 -9.71 21.75
N GLY A 209 -4.61 -9.48 22.17
CA GLY A 209 -4.21 -8.30 22.93
C GLY A 209 -4.42 -7.02 22.15
N LEU A 210 -4.01 -7.00 20.88
CA LEU A 210 -4.28 -5.90 19.97
C LEU A 210 -5.79 -5.64 19.84
N ALA A 211 -6.59 -6.67 19.61
CA ALA A 211 -8.04 -6.54 19.49
C ALA A 211 -8.68 -5.98 20.77
N ARG A 212 -8.20 -6.37 21.94
CA ARG A 212 -8.69 -5.83 23.23
C ARG A 212 -8.29 -4.38 23.45
N ALA A 213 -7.13 -3.97 23.00
CA ALA A 213 -6.62 -2.60 23.16
C ALA A 213 -7.35 -1.59 22.25
N LEU A 214 -7.83 -2.04 21.09
CA LEU A 214 -8.54 -1.20 20.11
C LEU A 214 -9.98 -0.94 20.57
N SER A 215 -10.19 0.11 21.37
CA SER A 215 -11.50 0.49 21.94
C SER A 215 -12.10 1.75 21.32
N ALA A 216 -11.31 2.57 20.64
CA ALA A 216 -11.70 3.80 19.97
C ALA A 216 -10.76 4.09 18.79
N ALA A 217 -11.21 4.97 17.88
CA ALA A 217 -10.36 5.45 16.78
C ALA A 217 -9.07 6.07 17.32
N GLY A 218 -7.95 5.73 16.68
CA GLY A 218 -6.63 6.26 17.01
C GLY A 218 -6.39 7.66 16.46
N GLN A 219 -5.14 8.10 16.53
CA GLN A 219 -4.73 9.42 16.03
C GLN A 219 -4.80 9.49 14.51
N ALA A 220 -5.10 10.69 13.97
CA ALA A 220 -4.95 10.98 12.57
C ALA A 220 -3.52 11.45 12.28
N THR A 221 -3.01 11.13 11.09
CA THR A 221 -1.76 11.68 10.57
C THR A 221 -1.94 12.14 9.14
N LEU A 222 -1.19 13.18 8.76
CA LEU A 222 -1.13 13.63 7.37
C LEU A 222 0.18 13.13 6.74
N ALA A 223 0.07 12.42 5.62
CA ALA A 223 1.22 12.01 4.82
C ALA A 223 1.73 13.20 3.98
N ALA A 224 2.43 14.15 4.63
CA ALA A 224 2.96 15.36 3.98
C ALA A 224 4.10 15.07 2.99
N CYS A 225 4.81 13.95 3.14
CA CYS A 225 5.78 13.48 2.15
C CYS A 225 5.20 12.34 1.30
N PRO A 226 5.79 12.06 0.11
CA PRO A 226 5.28 10.99 -0.73
C PRO A 226 5.29 9.61 -0.06
N LEU A 227 4.19 8.87 -0.20
CA LEU A 227 4.04 7.48 0.29
C LEU A 227 5.06 6.51 -0.34
N MET A 228 5.62 6.86 -1.50
CA MET A 228 6.73 6.11 -2.09
C MET A 228 8.02 6.18 -1.27
N HIS A 229 8.10 7.04 -0.25
CA HIS A 229 9.23 7.10 0.67
C HIS A 229 8.90 6.36 1.98
N GLY A 230 9.89 5.63 2.49
CA GLY A 230 9.75 4.83 3.70
C GLY A 230 9.19 5.62 4.89
N THR A 231 9.57 6.90 5.05
CA THR A 231 9.06 7.73 6.14
C THR A 231 7.53 7.82 6.12
N ALA A 232 6.92 8.23 5.00
CA ALA A 232 5.46 8.34 4.93
C ALA A 232 4.79 6.96 5.00
N LEU A 233 5.30 5.97 4.26
CA LEU A 233 4.71 4.64 4.22
C LEU A 233 4.71 3.99 5.61
N LEU A 234 5.87 3.92 6.27
CA LEU A 234 5.99 3.24 7.56
C LEU A 234 5.25 3.97 8.68
N THR A 235 5.27 5.32 8.68
CA THR A 235 4.45 6.10 9.63
C THR A 235 2.96 5.85 9.40
N SER A 236 2.50 5.83 8.13
CA SER A 236 1.10 5.53 7.80
C SER A 236 0.69 4.13 8.26
N GLN A 237 1.52 3.12 8.03
CA GLN A 237 1.28 1.76 8.50
C GLN A 237 1.22 1.69 10.03
N ALA A 238 2.12 2.37 10.73
CA ALA A 238 2.13 2.40 12.20
C ALA A 238 0.86 3.04 12.77
N VAL A 239 0.39 4.13 12.16
CA VAL A 239 -0.85 4.81 12.58
C VAL A 239 -2.07 3.93 12.33
N LEU A 240 -2.18 3.34 11.13
CA LEU A 240 -3.28 2.42 10.79
C LEU A 240 -3.30 1.18 11.70
N ALA A 241 -2.14 0.63 12.05
CA ALA A 241 -2.01 -0.52 12.96
C ALA A 241 -2.52 -0.24 14.38
N GLN A 242 -2.60 1.03 14.77
CA GLN A 242 -3.12 1.50 16.06
C GLN A 242 -4.59 2.00 15.97
N GLY A 243 -5.28 1.70 14.87
CA GLY A 243 -6.66 2.14 14.63
C GLY A 243 -6.81 3.62 14.27
N GLY A 244 -5.72 4.27 13.88
CA GLY A 244 -5.71 5.66 13.43
C GLY A 244 -6.04 5.81 11.95
N SER A 245 -5.98 7.05 11.46
CA SER A 245 -6.27 7.40 10.09
C SER A 245 -5.14 8.14 9.40
N VAL A 246 -5.07 8.00 8.07
CA VAL A 246 -4.07 8.67 7.23
C VAL A 246 -4.77 9.62 6.26
N ALA A 247 -4.45 10.90 6.36
CA ALA A 247 -4.85 11.90 5.38
C ALA A 247 -3.77 12.05 4.30
N THR A 248 -4.19 12.28 3.06
CA THR A 248 -3.32 12.63 1.93
C THR A 248 -3.89 13.85 1.22
N LEU A 249 -3.01 14.74 0.76
CA LEU A 249 -3.42 15.92 0.01
C LEU A 249 -4.05 15.52 -1.33
N THR A 250 -4.97 16.32 -1.84
CA THR A 250 -5.58 16.14 -3.15
C THR A 250 -4.67 16.65 -4.27
N THR A 251 -3.83 17.64 -3.96
CA THR A 251 -2.86 18.22 -4.88
C THR A 251 -1.66 17.28 -5.08
N ARG A 252 -1.19 17.17 -6.33
CA ARG A 252 -0.01 16.37 -6.68
C ARG A 252 1.32 17.04 -6.32
N ARG A 253 1.27 18.33 -6.04
CA ARG A 253 2.40 19.13 -5.54
C ARG A 253 2.06 19.54 -4.12
N PHE A 254 3.10 19.60 -3.28
CA PHE A 254 2.92 20.09 -1.92
C PHE A 254 2.30 21.49 -1.94
N ASP A 255 1.17 21.63 -1.28
CA ASP A 255 0.46 22.88 -1.05
C ASP A 255 0.35 23.11 0.46
N ALA A 256 0.94 24.21 0.93
CA ALA A 256 0.97 24.52 2.35
C ALA A 256 -0.40 24.99 2.87
N VAL A 257 -1.24 25.56 2.02
CA VAL A 257 -2.59 26.02 2.39
C VAL A 257 -3.48 24.80 2.58
N GLU A 258 -3.54 23.90 1.59
CA GLU A 258 -4.29 22.65 1.69
C GLU A 258 -3.84 21.82 2.92
N LEU A 259 -2.52 21.77 3.18
CA LEU A 259 -1.98 21.04 4.34
C LEU A 259 -2.50 21.65 5.65
N LEU A 260 -2.51 22.98 5.78
CA LEU A 260 -2.97 23.65 7.00
C LEU A 260 -4.48 23.48 7.18
N ASP A 261 -5.25 23.54 6.10
CA ASP A 261 -6.69 23.33 6.14
C ASP A 261 -7.03 21.91 6.58
N ASP A 262 -6.33 20.89 6.05
CA ASP A 262 -6.51 19.47 6.43
C ASP A 262 -6.10 19.18 7.89
N VAL A 263 -5.19 19.95 8.48
CA VAL A 263 -4.75 19.77 9.89
C VAL A 263 -5.78 20.36 10.87
N VAL A 264 -6.54 21.38 10.46
CA VAL A 264 -7.50 22.08 11.32
C VAL A 264 -8.87 21.35 11.37
N GLU A 265 -9.19 20.56 10.36
CA GLU A 265 -10.41 19.73 10.29
C GLU A 265 -10.23 18.36 11.00
#